data_730b0d0b5696a327380da45e6404388e
#
_entry.id   730b0d0b5696a327380da45e6404388e
#
_cell.length_a   1.000
_cell.length_b   1.000
_cell.length_c   1.000
_cell.angle_alpha   90.00
_cell.angle_beta   90.00
_cell.angle_gamma   90.00
#
_symmetry.space_group_name_H-M   'P 1'
#
loop_
_entity.id
_entity.type
_entity.pdbx_description
1 polymer ?
#
loop_
_entity_poly.entity_id
_entity_poly.type
_entity_poly.pdbx_seq_one_letter_code
_entity_poly.pdbx_strand_id
1 'polypeptide(L)'
;MKCELVAALLHRPKVLFLDEPTIGLDVSMQATLRRFIRTYNERFDATVLLTSHDKDDVVQLCPRVIIIADGRLRYDGDLSTLVRGLRPEKRVTVRLATECSREELGRLGTIVQSERTQITLQIAQGDLRAAMAHILDHLPVVDLTIEDPPLEEVLRELFAGQSTVPDTHP
;
A
#
# COMPACT_ATOMS: atom_id res chain seq x y z
N MET A 1 21.85 -7.10 17.25
CA MET A 1 21.11 -6.15 16.38
C MET A 1 21.34 -4.67 16.70
N LYS A 2 21.03 -4.09 17.89
CA LYS A 2 21.28 -2.65 18.13
C LYS A 2 22.78 -2.29 18.03
N CYS A 3 23.67 -3.11 18.57
CA CYS A 3 25.12 -2.88 18.51
C CYS A 3 25.67 -3.04 17.09
N GLU A 4 25.16 -3.95 16.30
CA GLU A 4 25.55 -4.18 14.90
C GLU A 4 25.15 -2.99 14.02
N LEU A 5 23.92 -2.47 14.19
CA LEU A 5 23.48 -1.27 13.48
C LEU A 5 24.35 -0.06 13.84
N VAL A 6 24.66 0.14 15.13
CA VAL A 6 25.56 1.22 15.56
C VAL A 6 26.94 1.06 14.94
N ALA A 7 27.50 -0.16 14.93
CA ALA A 7 28.80 -0.43 14.32
C ALA A 7 28.80 -0.13 12.81
N ALA A 8 27.75 -0.54 12.10
CA ALA A 8 27.58 -0.29 10.67
C ALA A 8 27.50 1.20 10.31
N LEU A 9 27.01 2.04 11.23
CA LEU A 9 26.80 3.46 11.01
C LEU A 9 27.92 4.38 11.49
N LEU A 10 28.86 3.85 12.28
CA LEU A 10 29.95 4.62 12.89
C LEU A 10 30.81 5.38 11.87
N HIS A 11 31.03 4.78 10.71
CA HIS A 11 31.86 5.35 9.63
C HIS A 11 31.03 6.14 8.59
N ARG A 12 29.72 6.38 8.84
CA ARG A 12 28.79 7.13 7.98
C ARG A 12 28.79 6.63 6.53
N PRO A 13 28.41 5.37 6.28
CA PRO A 13 28.41 4.82 4.95
C PRO A 13 27.44 5.56 4.02
N LYS A 14 27.82 5.72 2.75
CA LYS A 14 26.93 6.24 1.71
C LYS A 14 25.92 5.21 1.22
N VAL A 15 26.19 3.93 1.43
CA VAL A 15 25.29 2.81 1.07
C VAL A 15 25.19 1.91 2.28
N LEU A 16 23.97 1.64 2.69
CA LEU A 16 23.63 0.79 3.83
C LEU A 16 22.76 -0.37 3.36
N PHE A 17 23.19 -1.59 3.67
CA PHE A 17 22.43 -2.80 3.43
C PHE A 17 21.84 -3.29 4.74
N LEU A 18 20.53 -3.49 4.78
CA LEU A 18 19.80 -3.97 5.95
C LEU A 18 19.00 -5.21 5.55
N ASP A 19 19.32 -6.34 6.17
CA ASP A 19 18.61 -7.59 5.94
C ASP A 19 17.63 -7.82 7.09
N GLU A 20 16.33 -7.77 6.77
CA GLU A 20 15.21 -7.94 7.70
C GLU A 20 15.37 -7.15 9.02
N PRO A 21 15.56 -5.81 8.97
CA PRO A 21 16.03 -5.05 10.13
C PRO A 21 15.02 -4.96 11.27
N THR A 22 13.75 -5.25 11.04
CA THR A 22 12.67 -5.17 12.03
C THR A 22 12.27 -6.52 12.62
N ILE A 23 12.81 -7.63 12.07
CA ILE A 23 12.43 -8.98 12.51
C ILE A 23 12.77 -9.20 14.00
N GLY A 24 11.85 -9.79 14.73
CA GLY A 24 12.02 -10.09 16.15
C GLY A 24 11.97 -8.87 17.09
N LEU A 25 11.62 -7.69 16.60
CA LEU A 25 11.38 -6.50 17.41
C LEU A 25 9.92 -6.35 17.76
N ASP A 26 9.64 -5.78 18.93
CA ASP A 26 8.28 -5.32 19.26
C ASP A 26 7.85 -4.11 18.43
N VAL A 27 6.55 -3.85 18.34
CA VAL A 27 5.96 -2.80 17.50
C VAL A 27 6.55 -1.41 17.77
N SER A 28 6.81 -1.09 19.03
CA SER A 28 7.38 0.20 19.43
C SER A 28 8.82 0.35 18.93
N MET A 29 9.60 -0.72 19.02
CA MET A 29 10.98 -0.76 18.56
C MET A 29 11.06 -0.73 17.04
N GLN A 30 10.17 -1.45 16.34
CA GLN A 30 10.05 -1.38 14.88
C GLN A 30 9.79 0.06 14.42
N ALA A 31 8.80 0.74 14.99
CA ALA A 31 8.50 2.13 14.67
C ALA A 31 9.68 3.07 14.93
N THR A 32 10.42 2.83 16.01
CA THR A 32 11.64 3.61 16.34
C THR A 32 12.74 3.39 15.31
N LEU A 33 12.96 2.14 14.89
CA LEU A 33 13.95 1.79 13.90
C LEU A 33 13.60 2.36 12.51
N ARG A 34 12.34 2.26 12.07
CA ARG A 34 11.88 2.87 10.81
C ARG A 34 12.15 4.38 10.79
N ARG A 35 11.78 5.08 11.86
CA ARG A 35 12.05 6.52 11.98
C ARG A 35 13.55 6.83 11.91
N PHE A 36 14.36 6.04 12.57
CA PHE A 36 15.80 6.19 12.56
C PHE A 36 16.39 6.00 11.15
N ILE A 37 15.99 4.94 10.43
CA ILE A 37 16.44 4.67 9.04
C ILE A 37 16.08 5.83 8.12
N ARG A 38 14.85 6.34 8.20
CA ARG A 38 14.40 7.49 7.43
C ARG A 38 15.24 8.72 7.72
N THR A 39 15.41 9.06 9.01
CA THR A 39 16.21 10.22 9.43
C THR A 39 17.67 10.10 8.98
N TYR A 40 18.23 8.89 9.02
CA TYR A 40 19.57 8.65 8.54
C TYR A 40 19.70 8.87 7.02
N ASN A 41 18.79 8.32 6.23
CA ASN A 41 18.73 8.52 4.79
C ASN A 41 18.63 10.02 4.44
N GLU A 42 17.69 10.74 5.03
CA GLU A 42 17.47 12.18 4.79
C GLU A 42 18.68 13.04 5.22
N ARG A 43 19.27 12.72 6.37
CA ARG A 43 20.36 13.56 6.95
C ARG A 43 21.70 13.37 6.25
N PHE A 44 21.98 12.17 5.77
CA PHE A 44 23.29 11.81 5.23
C PHE A 44 23.26 11.54 3.73
N ASP A 45 22.10 11.71 3.08
CA ASP A 45 21.89 11.40 1.66
C ASP A 45 22.42 9.98 1.31
N ALA A 46 22.18 9.04 2.23
CA ALA A 46 22.68 7.68 2.14
C ALA A 46 21.68 6.81 1.38
N THR A 47 22.16 6.02 0.44
CA THR A 47 21.33 4.98 -0.21
C THR A 47 21.12 3.84 0.77
N VAL A 48 19.86 3.53 1.10
CA VAL A 48 19.50 2.40 1.94
C VAL A 48 18.83 1.33 1.09
N LEU A 49 19.42 0.15 1.06
CA LEU A 49 18.83 -1.05 0.49
C LEU A 49 18.43 -1.97 1.64
N LEU A 50 17.14 -2.29 1.73
CA LEU A 50 16.67 -3.20 2.77
C LEU A 50 15.90 -4.37 2.16
N THR A 51 16.01 -5.55 2.77
CA THR A 51 15.09 -6.65 2.55
C THR A 51 14.04 -6.62 3.64
N SER A 52 12.78 -6.90 3.31
CA SER A 52 11.72 -7.09 4.29
C SER A 52 10.56 -7.88 3.69
N HIS A 53 9.94 -8.70 4.53
CA HIS A 53 8.64 -9.31 4.28
C HIS A 53 7.52 -8.61 5.08
N ASP A 54 7.88 -7.60 5.87
CA ASP A 54 6.93 -6.75 6.59
C ASP A 54 6.45 -5.61 5.68
N LYS A 55 5.14 -5.60 5.41
CA LYS A 55 4.50 -4.57 4.60
C LYS A 55 4.72 -3.16 5.13
N ASP A 56 4.77 -2.99 6.47
CA ASP A 56 4.93 -1.68 7.10
C ASP A 56 6.33 -1.11 6.86
N ASP A 57 7.36 -1.95 6.78
CA ASP A 57 8.70 -1.53 6.39
C ASP A 57 8.71 -1.02 4.95
N VAL A 58 8.10 -1.78 4.05
CA VAL A 58 8.04 -1.43 2.63
C VAL A 58 7.28 -0.12 2.43
N VAL A 59 6.08 0.00 3.00
CA VAL A 59 5.23 1.21 2.88
C VAL A 59 5.91 2.45 3.44
N GLN A 60 6.56 2.32 4.60
CA GLN A 60 7.08 3.46 5.32
C GLN A 60 8.48 3.88 4.88
N LEU A 61 9.29 2.97 4.33
CA LEU A 61 10.70 3.22 4.03
C LEU A 61 11.04 3.19 2.54
N CYS A 62 10.26 2.49 1.70
CA CYS A 62 10.66 2.16 0.34
C CYS A 62 9.81 2.90 -0.71
N PRO A 63 10.22 4.07 -1.22
CA PRO A 63 9.56 4.69 -2.36
C PRO A 63 9.74 3.87 -3.65
N ARG A 64 10.86 3.13 -3.78
CA ARG A 64 11.16 2.22 -4.87
C ARG A 64 11.32 0.81 -4.34
N VAL A 65 10.80 -0.17 -5.08
CA VAL A 65 10.86 -1.58 -4.73
C VAL A 65 11.43 -2.41 -5.88
N ILE A 66 12.15 -3.46 -5.49
CA ILE A 66 12.66 -4.49 -6.38
C ILE A 66 12.02 -5.81 -5.94
N ILE A 67 11.28 -6.46 -6.84
CA ILE A 67 10.66 -7.76 -6.56
C ILE A 67 11.42 -8.84 -7.32
N ILE A 68 11.90 -9.84 -6.57
CA ILE A 68 12.56 -11.01 -7.10
C ILE A 68 11.71 -12.24 -6.77
N ALA A 69 11.34 -13.01 -7.78
CA ALA A 69 10.64 -14.27 -7.62
C ALA A 69 11.21 -15.32 -8.61
N ASP A 70 11.33 -16.56 -8.17
CA ASP A 70 11.91 -17.66 -8.97
C ASP A 70 13.28 -17.35 -9.55
N GLY A 71 14.11 -16.62 -8.80
CA GLY A 71 15.47 -16.22 -9.23
C GLY A 71 15.49 -15.17 -10.36
N ARG A 72 14.36 -14.53 -10.64
CA ARG A 72 14.22 -13.51 -11.70
C ARG A 72 13.74 -12.18 -11.11
N LEU A 73 14.21 -11.10 -11.71
CA LEU A 73 13.67 -9.77 -11.45
C LEU A 73 12.26 -9.70 -12.06
N ARG A 74 11.25 -9.45 -11.24
CA ARG A 74 9.86 -9.33 -11.66
C ARG A 74 9.40 -7.89 -11.75
N TYR A 75 9.94 -7.04 -10.88
CA TYR A 75 9.63 -5.62 -10.87
C TYR A 75 10.80 -4.82 -10.34
N ASP A 76 11.04 -3.65 -10.91
CA ASP A 76 11.96 -2.64 -10.41
C ASP A 76 11.36 -1.27 -10.70
N GLY A 77 10.91 -0.56 -9.68
CA GLY A 77 10.28 0.73 -9.88
C GLY A 77 9.61 1.29 -8.64
N ASP A 78 8.85 2.35 -8.86
CA ASP A 78 8.12 3.07 -7.82
C ASP A 78 7.00 2.22 -7.22
N LEU A 79 6.90 2.18 -5.89
CA LEU A 79 5.93 1.39 -5.16
C LEU A 79 4.48 1.80 -5.50
N SER A 80 4.22 3.10 -5.64
CA SER A 80 2.87 3.59 -5.96
C SER A 80 2.42 3.21 -7.37
N THR A 81 3.36 3.12 -8.30
CA THR A 81 3.11 2.66 -9.67
C THR A 81 2.81 1.16 -9.70
N LEU A 82 3.55 0.37 -8.93
CA LEU A 82 3.28 -1.07 -8.77
C LEU A 82 1.85 -1.30 -8.27
N VAL A 83 1.45 -0.60 -7.22
CA VAL A 83 0.13 -0.74 -6.61
C VAL A 83 -0.99 -0.40 -7.58
N ARG A 84 -0.84 0.70 -8.33
CA ARG A 84 -1.82 1.09 -9.35
C ARG A 84 -1.94 0.07 -10.48
N GLY A 85 -0.83 -0.57 -10.84
CA GLY A 85 -0.82 -1.62 -11.87
C GLY A 85 -1.46 -2.93 -11.41
N LEU A 86 -1.30 -3.28 -10.14
CA LEU A 86 -1.86 -4.50 -9.56
C LEU A 86 -3.38 -4.40 -9.31
N ARG A 87 -3.86 -3.22 -8.95
CA ARG A 87 -5.28 -2.98 -8.68
C ARG A 87 -5.77 -1.69 -9.34
N PRO A 88 -6.30 -1.77 -10.57
CA PRO A 88 -6.93 -0.64 -11.25
C PRO A 88 -8.34 -0.36 -10.69
N GLU A 89 -8.56 -0.56 -9.41
CA GLU A 89 -9.80 -0.33 -8.72
C GLU A 89 -9.68 0.89 -7.82
N LYS A 90 -10.79 1.58 -7.59
CA LYS A 90 -10.88 2.68 -6.64
C LYS A 90 -11.75 2.29 -5.47
N ARG A 91 -11.36 2.78 -4.29
CA ARG A 91 -12.18 2.68 -3.09
C ARG A 91 -13.06 3.92 -3.01
N VAL A 92 -14.35 3.70 -3.04
CA VAL A 92 -15.36 4.76 -2.97
C VAL A 92 -16.12 4.62 -1.66
N THR A 93 -15.95 5.58 -0.77
CA THR A 93 -16.71 5.66 0.48
C THR A 93 -17.83 6.66 0.31
N VAL A 94 -19.06 6.20 0.45
CA VAL A 94 -20.27 7.01 0.33
C VAL A 94 -20.97 7.07 1.68
N ARG A 95 -21.28 8.27 2.12
CA ARG A 95 -22.16 8.50 3.28
C ARG A 95 -23.50 9.00 2.80
N LEU A 96 -24.55 8.28 3.16
CA LEU A 96 -25.93 8.53 2.77
C LEU A 96 -26.72 9.19 3.90
N ALA A 97 -27.73 9.97 3.56
CA ALA A 97 -28.67 10.54 4.56
C ALA A 97 -29.61 9.48 5.16
N THR A 98 -29.90 8.42 4.41
CA THR A 98 -30.77 7.30 4.81
C THR A 98 -30.13 5.97 4.43
N GLU A 99 -30.56 4.89 5.07
CA GLU A 99 -30.12 3.53 4.72
C GLU A 99 -30.56 3.19 3.29
N CYS A 100 -29.67 2.55 2.54
CA CYS A 100 -29.92 2.09 1.16
C CYS A 100 -29.81 0.58 1.06
N SER A 101 -30.43 -0.01 0.04
CA SER A 101 -30.38 -1.45 -0.21
C SER A 101 -28.96 -1.89 -0.61
N ARG A 102 -28.48 -2.93 0.05
CA ARG A 102 -27.20 -3.57 -0.31
C ARG A 102 -27.18 -4.12 -1.74
N GLU A 103 -28.33 -4.56 -2.23
CA GLU A 103 -28.43 -5.12 -3.58
C GLU A 103 -28.22 -4.08 -4.67
N GLU A 104 -28.71 -2.87 -4.45
CA GLU A 104 -28.52 -1.75 -5.38
C GLU A 104 -27.06 -1.33 -5.46
N LEU A 105 -26.39 -1.22 -4.31
CA LEU A 105 -24.98 -0.85 -4.23
C LEU A 105 -24.05 -1.97 -4.72
N GLY A 106 -24.42 -3.22 -4.50
CA GLY A 106 -23.65 -4.38 -4.99
C GLY A 106 -23.57 -4.51 -6.51
N ARG A 107 -24.47 -3.83 -7.25
CA ARG A 107 -24.40 -3.75 -8.72
C ARG A 107 -23.37 -2.76 -9.22
N LEU A 108 -22.98 -1.81 -8.39
CA LEU A 108 -22.03 -0.74 -8.74
C LEU A 108 -20.57 -1.14 -8.47
N GLY A 109 -20.37 -2.12 -7.60
CA GLY A 109 -19.04 -2.60 -7.23
C GLY A 109 -19.08 -3.58 -6.07
N THR A 110 -17.90 -4.05 -5.65
CA THR A 110 -17.76 -4.96 -4.51
C THR A 110 -17.90 -4.18 -3.21
N ILE A 111 -18.82 -4.56 -2.34
CA ILE A 111 -18.96 -3.94 -1.01
C ILE A 111 -17.84 -4.45 -0.11
N VAL A 112 -16.95 -3.55 0.31
CA VAL A 112 -15.83 -3.84 1.23
C VAL A 112 -16.27 -3.68 2.68
N GLN A 113 -17.03 -2.60 2.96
CA GLN A 113 -17.54 -2.29 4.29
C GLN A 113 -18.93 -1.67 4.16
N SER A 114 -19.82 -2.01 5.08
CA SER A 114 -21.16 -1.45 5.11
C SER A 114 -21.59 -1.23 6.55
N GLU A 115 -21.72 0.02 6.91
CA GLU A 115 -22.34 0.51 8.14
C GLU A 115 -23.63 1.22 7.76
N ARG A 116 -24.56 1.38 8.68
CA ARG A 116 -25.93 1.86 8.42
C ARG A 116 -26.08 2.87 7.28
N THR A 117 -25.30 3.97 7.35
CA THR A 117 -25.35 5.07 6.37
C THR A 117 -24.03 5.30 5.65
N GLN A 118 -22.96 4.57 6.00
CA GLN A 118 -21.67 4.67 5.35
C GLN A 118 -21.31 3.34 4.68
N ILE A 119 -21.00 3.40 3.40
CA ILE A 119 -20.70 2.21 2.61
C ILE A 119 -19.42 2.46 1.83
N THR A 120 -18.53 1.49 1.86
CA THR A 120 -17.29 1.50 1.09
C THR A 120 -17.37 0.45 0.00
N LEU A 121 -17.27 0.90 -1.24
CA LEU A 121 -17.28 0.09 -2.44
C LEU A 121 -15.89 0.04 -3.06
N GLN A 122 -15.56 -1.08 -3.68
CA GLN A 122 -14.42 -1.24 -4.56
C GLN A 122 -14.94 -1.30 -6.00
N ILE A 123 -14.54 -0.33 -6.82
CA ILE A 123 -15.09 -0.11 -8.16
C ILE A 123 -13.94 -0.09 -9.16
N ALA A 124 -14.05 -0.88 -10.24
CA ALA A 124 -13.06 -0.87 -11.31
C ALA A 124 -12.94 0.54 -11.91
N GLN A 125 -11.72 0.97 -12.24
CA GLN A 125 -11.46 2.32 -12.75
C GLN A 125 -12.25 2.62 -14.03
N GLY A 126 -12.49 1.60 -14.87
CA GLY A 126 -13.31 1.73 -16.08
C GLY A 126 -14.78 2.02 -15.80
N ASP A 127 -15.32 1.51 -14.69
CA ASP A 127 -16.72 1.63 -14.30
C ASP A 127 -16.98 2.81 -13.36
N LEU A 128 -15.91 3.42 -12.84
CA LEU A 128 -15.97 4.46 -11.82
C LEU A 128 -16.90 5.62 -12.23
N ARG A 129 -16.78 6.10 -13.46
CA ARG A 129 -17.60 7.22 -13.96
C ARG A 129 -19.10 6.89 -13.96
N ALA A 130 -19.46 5.71 -14.44
CA ALA A 130 -20.85 5.27 -14.50
C ALA A 130 -21.43 5.04 -13.10
N ALA A 131 -20.63 4.41 -12.22
CA ALA A 131 -21.02 4.20 -10.84
C ALA A 131 -21.22 5.52 -10.07
N MET A 132 -20.31 6.51 -10.26
CA MET A 132 -20.44 7.82 -9.64
C MET A 132 -21.67 8.57 -10.11
N ALA A 133 -21.96 8.57 -11.41
CA ALA A 133 -23.18 9.18 -11.94
C ALA A 133 -24.42 8.54 -11.30
N HIS A 134 -24.48 7.23 -11.26
CA HIS A 134 -25.61 6.52 -10.63
C HIS A 134 -25.76 6.86 -9.14
N ILE A 135 -24.67 6.86 -8.38
CA ILE A 135 -24.66 7.17 -6.94
C ILE A 135 -25.18 8.59 -6.70
N LEU A 136 -24.69 9.58 -7.45
CA LEU A 136 -25.05 10.97 -7.25
C LEU A 136 -26.47 11.31 -7.73
N ASP A 137 -26.96 10.63 -8.78
CA ASP A 137 -28.28 10.91 -9.35
C ASP A 137 -29.42 10.21 -8.59
N HIS A 138 -29.14 9.04 -7.97
CA HIS A 138 -30.21 8.18 -7.44
C HIS A 138 -30.15 8.01 -5.91
N LEU A 139 -29.03 8.32 -5.27
CA LEU A 139 -28.87 8.12 -3.83
C LEU A 139 -28.78 9.44 -3.06
N PRO A 140 -29.30 9.51 -1.82
CA PRO A 140 -29.24 10.70 -0.99
C PRO A 140 -27.84 10.88 -0.38
N VAL A 141 -26.85 11.23 -1.21
CA VAL A 141 -25.44 11.37 -0.82
C VAL A 141 -25.25 12.61 0.03
N VAL A 142 -24.64 12.43 1.21
CA VAL A 142 -24.19 13.50 2.10
C VAL A 142 -22.71 13.81 1.90
N ASP A 143 -21.91 12.75 1.66
CA ASP A 143 -20.48 12.87 1.48
C ASP A 143 -19.96 11.73 0.61
N LEU A 144 -18.89 11.97 -0.14
CA LEU A 144 -18.31 11.00 -1.05
C LEU A 144 -16.79 11.21 -1.11
N THR A 145 -16.06 10.12 -0.89
CA THR A 145 -14.60 10.10 -0.97
C THR A 145 -14.16 9.02 -1.95
N ILE A 146 -13.23 9.34 -2.83
CA ILE A 146 -12.62 8.41 -3.79
C ILE A 146 -11.13 8.34 -3.50
N GLU A 147 -10.63 7.15 -3.21
CA GLU A 147 -9.24 6.90 -2.85
C GLU A 147 -8.68 5.71 -3.63
N ASP A 148 -7.36 5.64 -3.71
CA ASP A 148 -6.69 4.40 -4.12
C ASP A 148 -6.84 3.34 -3.02
N PRO A 149 -6.85 2.04 -3.37
CA PRO A 149 -6.83 0.98 -2.37
C PRO A 149 -5.65 1.18 -1.42
N PRO A 150 -5.81 0.90 -0.11
CA PRO A 150 -4.70 0.97 0.82
C PRO A 150 -3.54 0.09 0.36
N LEU A 151 -2.35 0.67 0.36
CA LEU A 151 -1.12 0.03 -0.09
C LEU A 151 -0.87 -1.30 0.64
N GLU A 152 -1.24 -1.34 1.92
CA GLU A 152 -1.10 -2.51 2.78
C GLU A 152 -1.94 -3.71 2.31
N GLU A 153 -3.11 -3.47 1.72
CA GLU A 153 -3.94 -4.55 1.17
C GLU A 153 -3.31 -5.15 -0.08
N VAL A 154 -2.85 -4.29 -0.97
CA VAL A 154 -2.20 -4.70 -2.23
C VAL A 154 -0.94 -5.50 -1.96
N LEU A 155 -0.09 -5.03 -1.03
CA LEU A 155 1.12 -5.74 -0.64
C LEU A 155 0.82 -7.06 0.06
N ARG A 156 -0.23 -7.12 0.88
CA ARG A 156 -0.63 -8.37 1.52
C ARG A 156 -0.96 -9.45 0.50
N GLU A 157 -1.67 -9.11 -0.56
CA GLU A 157 -2.01 -10.06 -1.63
C GLU A 157 -0.80 -10.47 -2.46
N LEU A 158 0.09 -9.53 -2.72
CA LEU A 158 1.35 -9.79 -3.41
C LEU A 158 2.22 -10.78 -2.62
N PHE A 159 2.35 -10.57 -1.31
CA PHE A 159 3.10 -11.46 -0.43
C PHE A 159 2.39 -12.80 -0.16
N ALA A 160 1.06 -12.83 -0.27
CA ALA A 160 0.28 -14.09 -0.19
C ALA A 160 0.34 -14.92 -1.48
N GLY A 161 1.02 -14.45 -2.52
CA GLY A 161 1.12 -15.14 -3.82
C GLY A 161 -0.19 -15.16 -4.63
N GLN A 162 -1.16 -14.31 -4.28
CA GLN A 162 -2.47 -14.24 -4.94
C GLN A 162 -2.50 -13.30 -6.14
N SER A 163 -1.47 -12.47 -6.31
CA SER A 163 -1.37 -11.54 -7.44
C SER A 163 -0.12 -11.82 -8.28
N THR A 164 -0.31 -12.00 -9.57
CA THR A 164 0.78 -12.03 -10.52
C THR A 164 1.27 -10.59 -10.75
N VAL A 165 2.52 -10.32 -10.43
CA VAL A 165 3.17 -9.04 -10.77
C VAL A 165 3.13 -8.89 -12.29
N PRO A 166 2.59 -7.79 -12.84
CA PRO A 166 2.65 -7.56 -14.27
C PRO A 166 4.12 -7.52 -14.71
N ASP A 167 4.46 -8.30 -15.75
CA ASP A 167 5.79 -8.27 -16.38
C ASP A 167 5.98 -6.89 -17.02
N THR A 168 6.58 -5.97 -16.29
CA THR A 168 7.03 -4.69 -16.83
C THR A 168 8.53 -4.79 -17.11
N HIS A 169 8.88 -5.38 -18.22
CA HIS A 169 10.17 -5.10 -18.86
C HIS A 169 10.00 -3.92 -19.80
N PRO A 170 10.90 -2.90 -19.71
CA PRO A 170 11.00 -1.86 -20.72
C PRO A 170 11.53 -2.42 -22.03
#